data_c9b755eee538c42e6baa0ed6d67976a8
#
_entry.id   c9b755eee538c42e6baa0ed6d67976a8
#
_cell.length_a   1.000
_cell.length_b   1.000
_cell.length_c   1.000
_cell.angle_alpha   90.00
_cell.angle_beta   90.00
_cell.angle_gamma   90.00
#
_symmetry.space_group_name_H-M   'P 1'
#
loop_
_entity.id
_entity.type
_entity.pdbx_description
1 polymer ?
#
loop_
_entity_poly.entity_id
_entity_poly.type
_entity_poly.pdbx_seq_one_letter_code
_entity_poly.pdbx_strand_id
1 'polypeptide(L)'
;MIKNSKKINSKNIHQITSGVLVLENKKVFKGIGIGYEGEATGEVCFNTSLTGYQEIISDPSYAGQIINFTFPHIGNVGTNKEDIESDKIWTKGVIFNSEITDPSNYRAFLHLDAWLKKNKIVGLTGLDTRSLTNFIRDKGAPKGTIAFSKKQKFNLSKLTNTTLKWSGLKNLDLAKEVSTSKNYIWKGFKTWKKKDGFVKNKKNHFHVVAIDYGIKKNILRYFSDFNCKVTVVHCKTSAEKILSLKPNGIFLSNGPGDPAATGRYAINIIKNLIKKNIPIFGICLGHQILALALGGKTKKMKLGHRGANHPVKNLIHDNVEITSQNHGFEVVKETLPKNIEVTHKSLFDNSIEGIKLKNKPVFSVQYHPESNPGPQDSVYLFKEFINNMKKNAKKKRS
;
A
#
# COMPACT_ATOMS: atom_id res chain seq x y z
N MET A 1 43.89 -10.64 41.55
CA MET A 1 42.72 -11.10 42.33
C MET A 1 41.45 -10.73 41.61
N ILE A 2 40.89 -11.66 40.86
CA ILE A 2 39.61 -11.56 40.19
C ILE A 2 38.57 -12.12 41.14
N LYS A 3 37.65 -11.34 41.62
CA LYS A 3 36.51 -11.81 42.39
C LYS A 3 35.21 -11.23 41.90
N ASN A 4 34.26 -12.16 41.67
CA ASN A 4 32.82 -12.04 41.61
C ASN A 4 32.19 -11.57 40.26
N SER A 5 32.14 -12.52 39.33
CA SER A 5 31.01 -12.59 38.40
C SER A 5 29.77 -13.01 39.17
N LYS A 6 28.84 -12.11 39.43
CA LYS A 6 27.50 -12.46 39.90
C LYS A 6 26.84 -13.30 38.80
N LYS A 7 26.60 -14.59 39.07
CA LYS A 7 25.68 -15.43 38.30
C LYS A 7 24.32 -14.75 38.29
N ILE A 8 23.93 -14.22 37.13
CA ILE A 8 22.57 -13.78 36.90
C ILE A 8 21.71 -15.04 36.85
N ASN A 9 20.89 -15.23 37.86
CA ASN A 9 19.91 -16.31 37.94
C ASN A 9 18.93 -16.17 36.78
N SER A 10 18.94 -17.12 35.84
CA SER A 10 18.06 -17.21 34.68
C SER A 10 16.62 -17.65 35.01
N LYS A 11 16.21 -17.58 36.26
CA LYS A 11 14.83 -17.88 36.71
C LYS A 11 14.13 -16.57 37.03
N ASN A 12 13.05 -16.28 36.26
CA ASN A 12 12.08 -15.20 36.39
C ASN A 12 12.41 -13.85 35.71
N ILE A 13 12.69 -13.87 34.42
CA ILE A 13 12.27 -12.73 33.58
C ILE A 13 10.79 -12.97 33.30
N HIS A 14 9.89 -12.51 34.17
CA HIS A 14 8.52 -12.28 33.82
C HIS A 14 8.55 -11.21 32.72
N GLN A 15 8.48 -11.65 31.46
CA GLN A 15 8.45 -10.75 30.32
C GLN A 15 7.22 -9.85 30.52
N ILE A 16 7.48 -8.56 30.79
CA ILE A 16 6.43 -7.56 31.04
C ILE A 16 5.52 -7.55 29.82
N THR A 17 4.32 -8.11 29.96
CA THR A 17 3.33 -8.12 28.87
C THR A 17 2.50 -6.86 28.96
N SER A 18 2.87 -5.81 28.22
CA SER A 18 2.08 -4.57 28.12
C SER A 18 1.27 -4.46 26.84
N GLY A 19 1.32 -5.50 25.99
CA GLY A 19 0.55 -5.53 24.75
C GLY A 19 0.11 -6.93 24.35
N VAL A 20 -1.03 -7.01 23.65
CA VAL A 20 -1.60 -8.26 23.16
C VAL A 20 -2.18 -8.09 21.76
N LEU A 21 -2.09 -9.16 20.95
CA LEU A 21 -2.86 -9.34 19.73
C LEU A 21 -3.82 -10.51 19.93
N VAL A 22 -5.10 -10.27 19.76
CA VAL A 22 -6.16 -11.30 19.83
C VAL A 22 -6.70 -11.52 18.42
N LEU A 23 -6.63 -12.77 17.93
CA LEU A 23 -7.17 -13.16 16.62
C LEU A 23 -8.61 -13.69 16.73
N GLU A 24 -9.34 -13.72 15.62
CA GLU A 24 -10.74 -14.19 15.55
C GLU A 24 -10.93 -15.64 16.01
N ASN A 25 -9.91 -16.49 15.88
CA ASN A 25 -9.90 -17.86 16.42
C ASN A 25 -9.54 -17.94 17.90
N LYS A 26 -9.55 -16.82 18.62
CA LYS A 26 -9.20 -16.69 20.05
C LYS A 26 -7.72 -16.91 20.38
N LYS A 27 -6.84 -17.12 19.36
CA LYS A 27 -5.39 -17.18 19.61
C LYS A 27 -4.88 -15.81 20.07
N VAL A 28 -4.07 -15.81 21.13
CA VAL A 28 -3.51 -14.60 21.75
C VAL A 28 -1.99 -14.63 21.60
N PHE A 29 -1.43 -13.57 21.06
CA PHE A 29 0.01 -13.29 21.06
C PHE A 29 0.28 -12.19 22.07
N LYS A 30 1.29 -12.38 22.92
CA LYS A 30 1.70 -11.43 23.95
C LYS A 30 3.00 -10.76 23.54
N GLY A 31 3.16 -9.49 23.89
CA GLY A 31 4.36 -8.71 23.60
C GLY A 31 4.43 -7.45 24.47
N ILE A 32 5.33 -6.56 24.12
CA ILE A 32 5.53 -5.26 24.74
C ILE A 32 4.84 -4.22 23.88
N GLY A 33 3.97 -3.41 24.47
CA GLY A 33 3.28 -2.32 23.78
C GLY A 33 4.22 -1.16 23.47
N ILE A 34 4.09 -0.61 22.28
CA ILE A 34 4.81 0.55 21.76
C ILE A 34 3.85 1.51 21.06
N GLY A 35 4.32 2.72 20.77
CA GLY A 35 3.52 3.73 20.10
C GLY A 35 2.39 4.27 21.00
N TYR A 36 1.16 4.25 20.51
CA TYR A 36 0.00 4.81 21.18
C TYR A 36 -0.71 3.77 22.06
N GLU A 37 -0.95 4.12 23.35
CA GLU A 37 -1.73 3.30 24.26
C GLU A 37 -3.20 3.27 23.82
N GLY A 38 -3.74 2.08 23.57
CA GLY A 38 -5.11 1.91 23.10
C GLY A 38 -5.36 0.58 22.41
N GLU A 39 -6.46 0.51 21.68
CA GLU A 39 -6.92 -0.69 20.97
C GLU A 39 -7.18 -0.33 19.49
N ALA A 40 -6.88 -1.26 18.57
CA ALA A 40 -7.22 -1.13 17.17
C ALA A 40 -7.56 -2.49 16.55
N THR A 41 -8.54 -2.53 15.66
CA THR A 41 -9.00 -3.76 14.99
C THR A 41 -8.79 -3.66 13.49
N GLY A 42 -8.33 -4.75 12.87
CA GLY A 42 -8.09 -4.82 11.44
C GLY A 42 -7.76 -6.24 10.97
N GLU A 43 -7.54 -6.38 9.67
CA GLU A 43 -7.00 -7.61 9.09
C GLU A 43 -5.51 -7.70 9.38
N VAL A 44 -5.04 -8.81 9.96
CA VAL A 44 -3.62 -9.01 10.24
C VAL A 44 -2.94 -9.57 9.01
N CYS A 45 -2.03 -8.79 8.43
CA CYS A 45 -1.22 -9.21 7.30
C CYS A 45 0.26 -9.17 7.66
N PHE A 46 1.12 -9.83 6.89
CA PHE A 46 2.57 -9.69 7.05
C PHE A 46 3.17 -8.93 5.85
N ASN A 47 4.31 -8.30 6.07
CA ASN A 47 5.10 -7.67 5.02
C ASN A 47 6.54 -8.17 5.09
N THR A 48 7.11 -8.57 3.94
CA THR A 48 8.44 -9.18 3.83
C THR A 48 9.54 -8.22 3.42
N SER A 49 9.25 -6.92 3.32
CA SER A 49 10.24 -5.91 2.94
C SER A 49 11.34 -5.79 4.02
N LEU A 50 12.59 -5.68 3.57
CA LEU A 50 13.75 -5.51 4.45
C LEU A 50 13.92 -4.07 4.94
N THR A 51 13.37 -3.10 4.21
CA THR A 51 13.51 -1.66 4.46
C THR A 51 12.19 -0.95 4.20
N GLY A 52 12.13 0.36 4.52
CA GLY A 52 11.01 1.20 4.15
C GLY A 52 9.79 1.03 5.05
N TYR A 53 9.99 0.73 6.32
CA TYR A 53 8.89 0.56 7.26
C TYR A 53 8.03 1.83 7.41
N GLN A 54 8.60 3.03 7.31
CA GLN A 54 7.85 4.27 7.41
C GLN A 54 6.95 4.47 6.19
N GLU A 55 7.46 4.21 5.00
CA GLU A 55 6.71 4.24 3.75
C GLU A 55 5.57 3.22 3.76
N ILE A 56 5.84 2.00 4.23
CA ILE A 56 4.84 0.94 4.36
C ILE A 56 3.74 1.36 5.33
N ILE A 57 4.08 1.85 6.52
CA ILE A 57 3.10 2.25 7.53
C ILE A 57 2.27 3.45 7.06
N SER A 58 2.86 4.35 6.25
CA SER A 58 2.20 5.55 5.74
C SER A 58 1.46 5.36 4.40
N ASP A 59 1.57 4.18 3.76
CA ASP A 59 0.81 3.85 2.55
C ASP A 59 -0.69 3.71 2.85
N PRO A 60 -1.57 4.51 2.24
CA PRO A 60 -3.02 4.43 2.46
C PRO A 60 -3.61 3.06 2.12
N SER A 61 -2.96 2.26 1.27
CA SER A 61 -3.41 0.91 0.91
C SER A 61 -3.46 -0.05 2.11
N TYR A 62 -2.79 0.28 3.23
CA TYR A 62 -2.90 -0.47 4.49
C TYR A 62 -4.06 -0.03 5.39
N ALA A 63 -4.97 0.82 4.93
CA ALA A 63 -6.15 1.15 5.73
C ALA A 63 -6.93 -0.10 6.12
N GLY A 64 -7.32 -0.17 7.40
CA GLY A 64 -8.02 -1.34 7.95
C GLY A 64 -7.12 -2.55 8.25
N GLN A 65 -5.79 -2.44 8.16
CA GLN A 65 -4.85 -3.54 8.36
C GLN A 65 -3.91 -3.32 9.55
N ILE A 66 -3.51 -4.42 10.20
CA ILE A 66 -2.45 -4.53 11.20
C ILE A 66 -1.28 -5.23 10.52
N ILE A 67 -0.11 -4.58 10.46
CA ILE A 67 1.03 -5.07 9.70
C ILE A 67 2.00 -5.81 10.62
N ASN A 68 2.21 -7.10 10.37
CA ASN A 68 3.27 -7.90 10.96
C ASN A 68 4.52 -7.83 10.09
N PHE A 69 5.56 -7.14 10.56
CA PHE A 69 6.83 -7.05 9.84
C PHE A 69 7.65 -8.31 10.08
N THR A 70 8.02 -9.01 9.00
CA THR A 70 8.81 -10.25 9.09
C THR A 70 10.29 -9.97 9.30
N PHE A 71 10.79 -8.81 8.87
CA PHE A 71 12.16 -8.40 9.10
C PHE A 71 12.36 -8.03 10.59
N PRO A 72 13.31 -8.65 11.29
CA PRO A 72 13.38 -8.55 12.74
C PRO A 72 13.90 -7.19 13.24
N HIS A 73 14.79 -6.54 12.48
CA HIS A 73 15.45 -5.30 12.90
C HIS A 73 14.72 -4.06 12.33
N ILE A 74 14.07 -3.32 13.20
CA ILE A 74 13.28 -2.13 12.83
C ILE A 74 13.77 -0.95 13.69
N GLY A 75 13.85 0.25 13.09
CA GLY A 75 14.17 1.50 13.78
C GLY A 75 15.48 2.15 13.37
N ASN A 76 16.42 1.40 12.81
CA ASN A 76 17.77 1.86 12.45
C ASN A 76 17.81 3.11 11.53
N VAL A 77 16.82 3.31 10.68
CA VAL A 77 16.68 4.52 9.84
C VAL A 77 16.02 5.67 10.62
N GLY A 78 15.35 5.39 11.73
CA GLY A 78 14.46 6.34 12.37
C GLY A 78 13.24 6.64 11.51
N THR A 79 12.68 7.83 11.66
CA THR A 79 11.66 8.37 10.77
C THR A 79 12.04 9.78 10.33
N ASN A 80 11.54 10.19 9.16
CA ASN A 80 11.87 11.50 8.57
C ASN A 80 10.63 12.09 7.85
N LYS A 81 10.78 13.26 7.25
CA LYS A 81 9.69 13.98 6.58
C LYS A 81 9.54 13.59 5.11
N GLU A 82 10.55 12.95 4.52
CA GLU A 82 10.62 12.61 3.12
C GLU A 82 9.93 11.28 2.81
N ASP A 83 10.11 10.28 3.69
CA ASP A 83 9.66 8.90 3.50
C ASP A 83 8.22 8.70 3.99
N ILE A 84 7.34 9.65 3.62
CA ILE A 84 5.91 9.62 3.94
C ILE A 84 5.10 9.56 2.64
N GLU A 85 4.22 8.56 2.55
CA GLU A 85 3.39 8.34 1.38
C GLU A 85 1.99 8.98 1.49
N SER A 86 1.55 9.36 2.69
CA SER A 86 0.29 10.07 2.93
C SER A 86 0.40 10.99 4.14
N ASP A 87 -0.37 12.09 4.16
CA ASP A 87 -0.39 13.03 5.29
C ASP A 87 -1.09 12.44 6.52
N LYS A 88 -2.04 11.53 6.31
CA LYS A 88 -2.72 10.78 7.36
C LYS A 88 -2.31 9.31 7.31
N ILE A 89 -1.97 8.74 8.47
CA ILE A 89 -1.65 7.33 8.59
C ILE A 89 -2.95 6.54 8.79
N TRP A 90 -3.16 5.52 7.97
CA TRP A 90 -4.40 4.75 7.93
C TRP A 90 -4.24 3.32 8.47
N THR A 91 -3.01 2.86 8.63
CA THR A 91 -2.66 1.57 9.24
C THR A 91 -3.23 1.50 10.65
N LYS A 92 -3.84 0.36 11.01
CA LYS A 92 -4.47 0.16 12.32
C LYS A 92 -3.48 -0.19 13.42
N GLY A 93 -2.39 -0.87 13.09
CA GLY A 93 -1.37 -1.24 14.06
C GLY A 93 -0.16 -1.89 13.40
N VAL A 94 0.91 -2.03 14.17
CA VAL A 94 2.17 -2.60 13.71
C VAL A 94 2.72 -3.62 14.72
N ILE A 95 3.37 -4.65 14.20
CA ILE A 95 3.94 -5.73 15.02
C ILE A 95 5.38 -5.97 14.55
N PHE A 96 6.31 -5.95 15.50
CA PHE A 96 7.72 -6.19 15.29
C PHE A 96 8.21 -7.35 16.15
N ASN A 97 9.23 -8.06 15.66
CA ASN A 97 9.86 -9.15 16.40
C ASN A 97 10.69 -8.63 17.59
N SER A 98 11.59 -7.71 17.32
CA SER A 98 12.54 -7.17 18.29
C SER A 98 12.14 -5.77 18.74
N GLU A 99 12.77 -5.29 19.80
CA GLU A 99 12.67 -3.89 20.21
C GLU A 99 13.11 -2.95 19.08
N ILE A 100 12.50 -1.76 19.05
CA ILE A 100 12.89 -0.74 18.09
C ILE A 100 14.27 -0.21 18.45
N THR A 101 15.21 -0.32 17.51
CA THR A 101 16.57 0.18 17.70
C THR A 101 16.63 1.70 17.65
N ASP A 102 17.58 2.29 18.34
CA ASP A 102 17.91 3.70 18.19
C ASP A 102 18.36 3.99 16.74
N PRO A 103 17.94 5.13 16.18
CA PRO A 103 18.29 5.46 14.81
C PRO A 103 19.78 5.78 14.68
N SER A 104 20.41 5.21 13.65
CA SER A 104 21.82 5.42 13.28
C SER A 104 21.99 6.03 11.88
N ASN A 105 20.89 6.49 11.24
CA ASN A 105 20.92 7.05 9.90
C ASN A 105 20.89 8.59 9.97
N TYR A 106 21.69 9.26 9.12
CA TYR A 106 21.76 10.72 9.03
C TYR A 106 20.43 11.41 8.68
N ARG A 107 19.46 10.68 8.11
CA ARG A 107 18.11 11.18 7.79
C ARG A 107 17.14 11.09 8.96
N ALA A 108 17.55 10.47 10.07
CA ALA A 108 16.68 10.29 11.21
C ALA A 108 16.29 11.66 11.82
N PHE A 109 15.01 11.91 11.92
CA PHE A 109 14.44 13.08 12.57
C PHE A 109 13.78 12.74 13.91
N LEU A 110 13.15 11.56 13.99
CA LEU A 110 12.42 11.11 15.16
C LEU A 110 12.57 9.58 15.31
N HIS A 111 12.67 9.11 16.54
CA HIS A 111 12.60 7.68 16.86
C HIS A 111 11.26 7.09 16.44
N LEU A 112 11.24 5.85 15.92
CA LEU A 112 10.03 5.23 15.37
C LEU A 112 8.89 5.12 16.40
N ASP A 113 9.20 4.74 17.66
CA ASP A 113 8.17 4.69 18.72
C ASP A 113 7.50 6.04 18.96
N ALA A 114 8.28 7.11 19.03
CA ALA A 114 7.75 8.47 19.18
C ALA A 114 6.90 8.90 17.97
N TRP A 115 7.29 8.48 16.77
CA TRP A 115 6.52 8.74 15.55
C TRP A 115 5.19 7.96 15.54
N LEU A 116 5.20 6.67 15.93
CA LEU A 116 3.98 5.87 16.09
C LEU A 116 3.02 6.51 17.08
N LYS A 117 3.54 6.92 18.26
CA LYS A 117 2.77 7.60 19.29
C LYS A 117 2.14 8.90 18.79
N LYS A 118 2.93 9.73 18.09
CA LYS A 118 2.45 10.99 17.49
C LYS A 118 1.30 10.76 16.50
N ASN A 119 1.37 9.68 15.72
CA ASN A 119 0.36 9.32 14.72
C ASN A 119 -0.76 8.43 15.28
N LYS A 120 -0.79 8.21 16.60
CA LYS A 120 -1.79 7.38 17.30
C LYS A 120 -1.87 5.94 16.77
N ILE A 121 -0.72 5.35 16.44
CA ILE A 121 -0.62 3.96 15.98
C ILE A 121 -0.26 3.06 17.17
N VAL A 122 -1.08 2.05 17.41
CA VAL A 122 -0.81 1.00 18.40
C VAL A 122 0.21 0.02 17.82
N GLY A 123 1.24 -0.33 18.59
CA GLY A 123 2.24 -1.29 18.15
C GLY A 123 2.61 -2.31 19.21
N LEU A 124 3.21 -3.41 18.79
CA LEU A 124 3.78 -4.46 19.66
C LEU A 124 5.19 -4.80 19.21
N THR A 125 6.07 -5.05 20.18
CA THR A 125 7.40 -5.65 20.00
C THR A 125 7.55 -6.90 20.86
N GLY A 126 8.64 -7.65 20.65
CA GLY A 126 8.91 -8.87 21.41
C GLY A 126 7.93 -10.00 21.10
N LEU A 127 7.29 -9.98 19.95
CA LEU A 127 6.30 -10.97 19.54
C LEU A 127 6.93 -11.92 18.51
N ASP A 128 6.63 -13.21 18.61
CA ASP A 128 7.06 -14.20 17.62
C ASP A 128 6.35 -13.95 16.26
N THR A 129 6.92 -13.02 15.49
CA THR A 129 6.42 -12.63 14.17
C THR A 129 6.49 -13.77 13.17
N ARG A 130 7.45 -14.72 13.35
CA ARG A 130 7.57 -15.89 12.48
C ARG A 130 6.40 -16.85 12.68
N SER A 131 6.05 -17.16 13.95
CA SER A 131 4.87 -17.98 14.27
C SER A 131 3.58 -17.34 13.76
N LEU A 132 3.43 -16.02 13.89
CA LEU A 132 2.29 -15.30 13.36
C LEU A 132 2.26 -15.34 11.82
N THR A 133 3.40 -15.18 11.15
CA THR A 133 3.51 -15.27 9.69
C THR A 133 3.14 -16.67 9.19
N ASN A 134 3.64 -17.73 9.85
CA ASN A 134 3.29 -19.11 9.53
C ASN A 134 1.79 -19.35 9.70
N PHE A 135 1.21 -18.85 10.79
CA PHE A 135 -0.24 -18.94 11.00
C PHE A 135 -1.03 -18.28 9.86
N ILE A 136 -0.64 -17.05 9.46
CA ILE A 136 -1.28 -16.33 8.35
C ILE A 136 -1.12 -17.12 7.05
N ARG A 137 0.08 -17.63 6.76
CA ARG A 137 0.34 -18.45 5.56
C ARG A 137 -0.59 -19.65 5.46
N ASP A 138 -0.78 -20.36 6.57
CA ASP A 138 -1.52 -21.61 6.58
C ASP A 138 -3.04 -21.39 6.59
N LYS A 139 -3.52 -20.40 7.31
CA LYS A 139 -4.95 -20.13 7.55
C LYS A 139 -5.54 -18.96 6.75
N GLY A 140 -4.72 -18.10 6.17
CA GLY A 140 -5.11 -16.84 5.55
C GLY A 140 -4.97 -15.66 6.51
N ALA A 141 -5.18 -14.44 6.00
CA ALA A 141 -5.10 -13.20 6.78
C ALA A 141 -6.30 -13.10 7.74
N PRO A 142 -6.10 -13.26 9.07
CA PRO A 142 -7.19 -13.26 10.05
C PRO A 142 -7.61 -11.84 10.44
N LYS A 143 -8.79 -11.70 11.00
CA LYS A 143 -9.15 -10.53 11.79
C LYS A 143 -8.40 -10.55 13.11
N GLY A 144 -7.96 -9.37 13.58
CA GLY A 144 -7.29 -9.24 14.86
C GLY A 144 -7.56 -7.91 15.53
N THR A 145 -7.47 -7.90 16.86
CA THR A 145 -7.44 -6.68 17.68
C THR A 145 -6.12 -6.62 18.41
N ILE A 146 -5.36 -5.54 18.14
CA ILE A 146 -4.12 -5.20 18.85
C ILE A 146 -4.47 -4.25 19.99
N ALA A 147 -3.86 -4.46 21.16
CA ALA A 147 -4.06 -3.62 22.34
C ALA A 147 -2.75 -3.38 23.07
N PHE A 148 -2.52 -2.13 23.48
CA PHE A 148 -1.44 -1.71 24.36
C PHE A 148 -1.99 -1.03 25.59
N SER A 149 -1.59 -1.47 26.78
CA SER A 149 -1.92 -0.85 28.06
C SER A 149 -0.74 -0.86 29.02
N LYS A 150 -0.32 0.30 29.48
CA LYS A 150 0.72 0.46 30.50
C LYS A 150 0.33 -0.19 31.82
N LYS A 151 -0.96 -0.28 32.10
CA LYS A 151 -1.50 -0.97 33.30
C LYS A 151 -1.43 -2.50 33.19
N GLN A 152 -1.05 -3.06 32.04
CA GLN A 152 -0.92 -4.49 31.75
C GLN A 152 -2.22 -5.29 32.03
N LYS A 153 -3.36 -4.63 31.96
CA LYS A 153 -4.68 -5.24 32.16
C LYS A 153 -5.44 -5.29 30.84
N PHE A 154 -5.85 -6.50 30.43
CA PHE A 154 -6.57 -6.74 29.20
C PHE A 154 -7.82 -7.57 29.46
N ASN A 155 -8.95 -7.10 28.94
CA ASN A 155 -10.17 -7.90 28.89
C ASN A 155 -10.18 -8.69 27.57
N LEU A 156 -9.61 -9.90 27.59
CA LEU A 156 -9.48 -10.74 26.40
C LEU A 156 -10.82 -11.09 25.77
N SER A 157 -11.86 -11.29 26.59
CA SER A 157 -13.24 -11.55 26.09
C SER A 157 -13.77 -10.36 25.30
N LYS A 158 -13.58 -9.13 25.81
CA LYS A 158 -13.95 -7.90 25.09
C LYS A 158 -13.20 -7.78 23.77
N LEU A 159 -11.87 -7.97 23.78
CA LEU A 159 -11.04 -7.89 22.58
C LEU A 159 -11.45 -8.94 21.53
N THR A 160 -11.72 -10.18 21.96
CA THR A 160 -12.23 -11.24 21.08
C THR A 160 -13.57 -10.84 20.44
N ASN A 161 -14.51 -10.35 21.25
CA ASN A 161 -15.82 -9.92 20.75
C ASN A 161 -15.69 -8.75 19.75
N THR A 162 -14.78 -7.79 20.01
CA THR A 162 -14.49 -6.69 19.09
C THR A 162 -13.91 -7.21 17.76
N THR A 163 -12.99 -8.18 17.82
CA THR A 163 -12.42 -8.82 16.64
C THR A 163 -13.49 -9.53 15.80
N LEU A 164 -14.38 -10.30 16.44
CA LEU A 164 -15.43 -11.06 15.76
C LEU A 164 -16.49 -10.16 15.11
N LYS A 165 -16.83 -9.05 15.76
CA LYS A 165 -17.82 -8.07 15.25
C LYS A 165 -17.32 -7.27 14.05
N TRP A 166 -16.00 -7.17 13.84
CA TRP A 166 -15.47 -6.46 12.68
C TRP A 166 -15.76 -7.23 11.39
N SER A 167 -16.30 -6.55 10.38
CA SER A 167 -16.76 -7.19 9.13
C SER A 167 -15.64 -7.80 8.28
N GLY A 168 -14.38 -7.36 8.45
CA GLY A 168 -13.27 -7.67 7.54
C GLY A 168 -13.21 -6.70 6.37
N LEU A 169 -12.23 -6.92 5.47
CA LEU A 169 -12.03 -6.05 4.29
C LEU A 169 -13.00 -6.36 3.14
N LYS A 170 -13.55 -7.57 3.08
CA LYS A 170 -14.49 -7.96 2.02
C LYS A 170 -15.77 -7.10 2.09
N ASN A 171 -16.20 -6.59 0.95
CA ASN A 171 -17.32 -5.67 0.78
C ASN A 171 -17.12 -4.27 1.41
N LEU A 172 -15.92 -3.94 1.90
CA LEU A 172 -15.62 -2.67 2.56
C LEU A 172 -15.01 -1.67 1.56
N ASP A 173 -15.68 -0.55 1.35
CA ASP A 173 -15.20 0.56 0.50
C ASP A 173 -14.33 1.52 1.33
N LEU A 174 -13.04 1.18 1.47
CA LEU A 174 -12.07 2.02 2.16
C LEU A 174 -11.48 3.11 1.24
N ALA A 175 -11.55 2.95 -0.06
CA ALA A 175 -11.09 3.96 -1.02
C ALA A 175 -11.81 5.30 -0.81
N LYS A 176 -13.12 5.26 -0.52
CA LYS A 176 -13.91 6.44 -0.19
C LYS A 176 -13.42 7.16 1.08
N GLU A 177 -12.93 6.40 2.07
CA GLU A 177 -12.48 6.96 3.36
C GLU A 177 -11.12 7.63 3.25
N VAL A 178 -10.23 7.08 2.43
CA VAL A 178 -8.85 7.58 2.27
C VAL A 178 -8.72 8.63 1.18
N SER A 179 -9.69 8.71 0.26
CA SER A 179 -9.70 9.67 -0.85
C SER A 179 -9.70 11.12 -0.34
N THR A 180 -9.06 12.00 -1.08
CA THR A 180 -9.08 13.45 -0.80
C THR A 180 -10.49 14.00 -0.69
N SER A 181 -10.75 14.85 0.29
CA SER A 181 -12.05 15.51 0.44
C SER A 181 -12.28 16.65 -0.57
N LYS A 182 -11.20 17.24 -1.10
CA LYS A 182 -11.22 18.35 -2.06
C LYS A 182 -10.22 18.09 -3.17
N ASN A 183 -10.62 18.38 -4.40
CA ASN A 183 -9.69 18.33 -5.52
C ASN A 183 -8.54 19.31 -5.31
N TYR A 184 -7.33 18.88 -5.65
CA TYR A 184 -6.16 19.74 -5.52
C TYR A 184 -5.17 19.53 -6.68
N ILE A 185 -4.31 20.51 -6.90
CA ILE A 185 -3.18 20.39 -7.82
C ILE A 185 -1.95 20.01 -6.98
N TRP A 186 -1.27 18.93 -7.39
CA TRP A 186 -0.02 18.52 -6.77
C TRP A 186 1.02 19.63 -6.89
N LYS A 187 1.75 19.88 -5.79
CA LYS A 187 2.74 20.98 -5.71
C LYS A 187 3.97 20.80 -6.62
N GLY A 188 4.02 19.70 -7.38
CA GLY A 188 5.05 19.45 -8.39
C GLY A 188 6.40 19.00 -7.85
N PHE A 189 6.46 18.52 -6.60
CA PHE A 189 7.68 17.94 -6.07
C PHE A 189 8.03 16.64 -6.81
N LYS A 190 9.28 16.54 -7.25
CA LYS A 190 9.89 15.35 -7.84
C LYS A 190 10.28 14.33 -6.78
N THR A 191 10.73 13.14 -7.22
CA THR A 191 11.33 12.16 -6.32
C THR A 191 12.52 12.75 -5.56
N TRP A 192 12.66 12.34 -4.31
CA TRP A 192 13.75 12.82 -3.46
C TRP A 192 15.10 12.30 -3.96
N LYS A 193 16.09 13.19 -3.94
CA LYS A 193 17.49 12.83 -4.27
C LYS A 193 18.41 13.33 -3.17
N LYS A 194 19.41 12.50 -2.80
CA LYS A 194 20.37 12.82 -1.72
C LYS A 194 21.03 14.19 -1.89
N LYS A 195 21.38 14.56 -3.13
CA LYS A 195 22.07 15.84 -3.43
C LYS A 195 21.15 17.05 -3.35
N ASP A 196 19.91 16.90 -3.83
CA ASP A 196 19.04 18.05 -4.13
C ASP A 196 17.77 18.10 -3.25
N GLY A 197 17.51 17.04 -2.46
CA GLY A 197 16.26 16.88 -1.72
C GLY A 197 15.06 16.77 -2.66
N PHE A 198 13.94 17.42 -2.29
CA PHE A 198 12.78 17.56 -3.16
C PHE A 198 12.88 18.79 -4.04
N VAL A 199 13.06 18.58 -5.33
CA VAL A 199 13.07 19.65 -6.34
C VAL A 199 11.66 19.80 -6.93
N LYS A 200 11.22 21.04 -7.15
CA LYS A 200 9.94 21.32 -7.83
C LYS A 200 10.10 21.24 -9.34
N ASN A 201 9.09 20.66 -10.00
CA ASN A 201 8.95 20.74 -11.44
C ASN A 201 8.69 22.18 -11.89
N LYS A 202 9.50 22.65 -12.85
CA LYS A 202 9.41 24.02 -13.42
C LYS A 202 8.61 24.06 -14.74
N LYS A 203 8.43 22.92 -15.42
CA LYS A 203 7.77 22.81 -16.72
C LYS A 203 6.66 21.77 -16.66
N ASN A 204 5.51 22.05 -17.27
CA ASN A 204 4.38 21.14 -17.36
C ASN A 204 4.09 20.88 -18.83
N HIS A 205 4.43 19.68 -19.33
CA HIS A 205 4.18 19.29 -20.72
C HIS A 205 2.82 18.59 -20.89
N PHE A 206 2.37 17.87 -19.87
CA PHE A 206 1.12 17.11 -19.89
C PHE A 206 0.33 17.37 -18.61
N HIS A 207 -0.98 17.30 -18.73
CA HIS A 207 -1.91 17.34 -17.61
C HIS A 207 -2.44 15.94 -17.35
N VAL A 208 -2.15 15.37 -16.18
CA VAL A 208 -2.69 14.12 -15.67
C VAL A 208 -3.77 14.43 -14.65
N VAL A 209 -4.95 13.87 -14.82
CA VAL A 209 -5.98 13.85 -13.78
C VAL A 209 -5.93 12.50 -13.09
N ALA A 210 -5.58 12.50 -11.80
CA ALA A 210 -5.48 11.32 -10.97
C ALA A 210 -6.74 11.16 -10.13
N ILE A 211 -7.44 10.03 -10.29
CA ILE A 211 -8.58 9.67 -9.45
C ILE A 211 -8.01 9.03 -8.17
N ASP A 212 -8.32 9.64 -7.04
CA ASP A 212 -7.74 9.28 -5.75
C ASP A 212 -8.55 8.20 -5.05
N TYR A 213 -8.04 6.98 -5.06
CA TYR A 213 -8.52 5.86 -4.25
C TYR A 213 -7.65 5.60 -3.01
N GLY A 214 -6.66 6.45 -2.76
CA GLY A 214 -5.63 6.33 -1.72
C GLY A 214 -4.23 6.47 -2.31
N ILE A 215 -4.02 7.53 -3.09
CA ILE A 215 -2.80 7.75 -3.88
C ILE A 215 -1.57 7.94 -3.00
N LYS A 216 -0.50 7.21 -3.30
CA LYS A 216 0.83 7.42 -2.70
C LYS A 216 1.49 8.67 -3.26
N LYS A 217 2.15 9.45 -2.40
CA LYS A 217 2.89 10.65 -2.81
C LYS A 217 4.00 10.35 -3.82
N ASN A 218 4.61 9.17 -3.75
CA ASN A 218 5.69 8.83 -4.68
C ASN A 218 5.19 8.68 -6.12
N ILE A 219 3.97 8.24 -6.35
CA ILE A 219 3.33 8.25 -7.67
C ILE A 219 3.24 9.67 -8.23
N LEU A 220 2.81 10.62 -7.40
CA LEU A 220 2.72 12.03 -7.78
C LEU A 220 4.08 12.65 -8.08
N ARG A 221 5.12 12.23 -7.33
CA ARG A 221 6.51 12.63 -7.55
C ARG A 221 7.03 12.13 -8.90
N TYR A 222 6.76 10.86 -9.25
CA TYR A 222 7.14 10.32 -10.57
C TYR A 222 6.46 11.07 -11.72
N PHE A 223 5.19 11.42 -11.63
CA PHE A 223 4.58 12.26 -12.65
C PHE A 223 5.27 13.63 -12.76
N SER A 224 5.74 14.19 -11.67
CA SER A 224 6.52 15.42 -11.68
C SER A 224 7.90 15.25 -12.30
N ASP A 225 8.56 14.10 -12.11
CA ASP A 225 9.83 13.77 -12.81
C ASP A 225 9.67 13.79 -14.32
N PHE A 226 8.52 13.33 -14.82
CA PHE A 226 8.16 13.38 -16.23
C PHE A 226 7.50 14.70 -16.66
N ASN A 227 7.65 15.77 -15.88
CA ASN A 227 7.14 17.10 -16.18
C ASN A 227 5.62 17.15 -16.41
N CYS A 228 4.85 16.41 -15.63
CA CYS A 228 3.39 16.48 -15.64
C CYS A 228 2.87 17.45 -14.58
N LYS A 229 1.85 18.23 -14.93
CA LYS A 229 0.89 18.81 -14.00
C LYS A 229 -0.05 17.71 -13.56
N VAL A 230 -0.27 17.53 -12.25
CA VAL A 230 -1.22 16.54 -11.74
C VAL A 230 -2.34 17.22 -10.98
N THR A 231 -3.58 16.98 -11.39
CA THR A 231 -4.77 17.32 -10.61
C THR A 231 -5.32 16.05 -9.98
N VAL A 232 -5.35 16.02 -8.65
CA VAL A 232 -5.90 14.91 -7.89
C VAL A 232 -7.36 15.20 -7.60
N VAL A 233 -8.24 14.26 -7.96
CA VAL A 233 -9.70 14.39 -7.79
C VAL A 233 -10.24 13.30 -6.88
N HIS A 234 -11.32 13.60 -6.17
CA HIS A 234 -12.02 12.64 -5.31
C HIS A 234 -12.48 11.41 -6.10
N CYS A 235 -12.47 10.23 -5.46
CA CYS A 235 -12.79 8.93 -6.08
C CYS A 235 -14.16 8.85 -6.77
N LYS A 236 -15.12 9.69 -6.39
CA LYS A 236 -16.47 9.76 -6.97
C LYS A 236 -16.65 10.91 -7.97
N THR A 237 -15.58 11.59 -8.39
CA THR A 237 -15.68 12.67 -9.37
C THR A 237 -16.20 12.10 -10.71
N SER A 238 -17.26 12.70 -11.25
CA SER A 238 -17.90 12.21 -12.49
C SER A 238 -16.96 12.30 -13.70
N ALA A 239 -17.20 11.46 -14.71
CA ALA A 239 -16.42 11.45 -15.94
C ALA A 239 -16.47 12.83 -16.65
N GLU A 240 -17.63 13.48 -16.67
CA GLU A 240 -17.82 14.81 -17.26
C GLU A 240 -16.93 15.85 -16.56
N LYS A 241 -16.90 15.83 -15.22
CA LYS A 241 -16.06 16.75 -14.45
C LYS A 241 -14.57 16.48 -14.68
N ILE A 242 -14.15 15.22 -14.79
CA ILE A 242 -12.77 14.85 -15.11
C ILE A 242 -12.41 15.36 -16.52
N LEU A 243 -13.28 15.16 -17.48
CA LEU A 243 -13.08 15.58 -18.88
C LEU A 243 -13.07 17.12 -19.02
N SER A 244 -13.86 17.84 -18.22
CA SER A 244 -13.85 19.32 -18.21
C SER A 244 -12.49 19.92 -17.79
N LEU A 245 -11.66 19.14 -17.09
CA LEU A 245 -10.28 19.51 -16.74
C LEU A 245 -9.31 19.38 -17.93
N LYS A 246 -9.78 18.88 -19.09
CA LYS A 246 -8.99 18.68 -20.34
C LYS A 246 -7.69 17.88 -20.10
N PRO A 247 -7.76 16.66 -19.52
CA PRO A 247 -6.58 15.84 -19.26
C PRO A 247 -5.92 15.35 -20.56
N ASN A 248 -4.59 15.27 -20.56
CA ASN A 248 -3.83 14.52 -21.55
C ASN A 248 -3.83 13.02 -21.25
N GLY A 249 -3.91 12.64 -19.96
CA GLY A 249 -4.01 11.28 -19.46
C GLY A 249 -4.76 11.20 -18.15
N ILE A 250 -5.32 10.03 -17.85
CA ILE A 250 -6.08 9.73 -16.63
C ILE A 250 -5.33 8.66 -15.87
N PHE A 251 -5.18 8.87 -14.59
CA PHE A 251 -4.53 7.91 -13.69
C PHE A 251 -5.53 7.38 -12.66
N LEU A 252 -5.57 6.04 -12.52
CA LEU A 252 -6.36 5.35 -11.50
C LEU A 252 -5.40 4.90 -10.39
N SER A 253 -5.51 5.51 -9.21
CA SER A 253 -4.52 5.29 -8.17
C SER A 253 -4.64 3.93 -7.49
N ASN A 254 -3.59 3.58 -6.73
CA ASN A 254 -3.64 2.56 -5.69
C ASN A 254 -4.64 2.93 -4.59
N GLY A 255 -4.95 1.98 -3.71
CA GLY A 255 -5.82 2.22 -2.57
C GLY A 255 -6.22 0.95 -1.83
N PRO A 256 -6.89 1.10 -0.67
CA PRO A 256 -7.34 0.00 0.17
C PRO A 256 -8.75 -0.49 -0.16
N GLY A 257 -9.12 -1.60 0.45
CA GLY A 257 -10.48 -2.12 0.47
C GLY A 257 -10.80 -3.12 -0.62
N ASP A 258 -12.09 -3.41 -0.77
CA ASP A 258 -12.59 -4.35 -1.76
C ASP A 258 -12.85 -3.62 -3.10
N PRO A 259 -12.19 -4.02 -4.20
CA PRO A 259 -12.40 -3.40 -5.50
C PRO A 259 -13.84 -3.53 -6.00
N ALA A 260 -14.58 -4.58 -5.62
CA ALA A 260 -15.99 -4.71 -5.99
C ALA A 260 -16.88 -3.69 -5.25
N ALA A 261 -16.55 -3.34 -4.02
CA ALA A 261 -17.26 -2.30 -3.28
C ALA A 261 -17.00 -0.90 -3.87
N THR A 262 -15.75 -0.57 -4.16
CA THR A 262 -15.35 0.66 -4.83
C THR A 262 -15.91 0.72 -6.26
N GLY A 263 -15.99 -0.43 -6.93
CA GLY A 263 -16.52 -0.57 -8.29
C GLY A 263 -17.99 -0.12 -8.45
N ARG A 264 -18.78 -0.14 -7.39
CA ARG A 264 -20.20 0.29 -7.45
C ARG A 264 -20.39 1.68 -8.05
N TYR A 265 -19.45 2.59 -7.83
CA TYR A 265 -19.46 3.92 -8.43
C TYR A 265 -18.37 4.12 -9.50
N ALA A 266 -17.21 3.51 -9.32
CA ALA A 266 -16.05 3.76 -10.18
C ALA A 266 -16.18 3.13 -11.57
N ILE A 267 -16.84 1.97 -11.72
CA ILE A 267 -16.99 1.25 -13.00
C ILE A 267 -17.61 2.13 -14.07
N ASN A 268 -18.72 2.80 -13.78
CA ASN A 268 -19.42 3.63 -14.76
C ASN A 268 -18.60 4.86 -15.15
N ILE A 269 -17.90 5.47 -14.19
CA ILE A 269 -16.99 6.59 -14.43
C ILE A 269 -15.91 6.16 -15.42
N ILE A 270 -15.22 5.04 -15.14
CA ILE A 270 -14.11 4.54 -15.96
C ILE A 270 -14.59 4.11 -17.35
N LYS A 271 -15.73 3.41 -17.47
CA LYS A 271 -16.33 3.06 -18.78
C LYS A 271 -16.54 4.30 -19.65
N ASN A 272 -17.05 5.38 -19.10
CA ASN A 272 -17.27 6.64 -19.85
C ASN A 272 -15.94 7.31 -20.25
N LEU A 273 -14.90 7.23 -19.41
CA LEU A 273 -13.57 7.74 -19.73
C LEU A 273 -12.89 6.92 -20.84
N ILE A 274 -12.99 5.59 -20.83
CA ILE A 274 -12.45 4.70 -21.88
C ILE A 274 -13.01 5.02 -23.26
N LYS A 275 -14.30 5.42 -23.37
CA LYS A 275 -14.94 5.80 -24.63
C LYS A 275 -14.26 7.01 -25.30
N LYS A 276 -13.59 7.88 -24.53
CA LYS A 276 -12.98 9.12 -25.04
C LYS A 276 -11.58 8.96 -25.61
N ASN A 277 -11.03 7.72 -25.65
CA ASN A 277 -9.71 7.40 -26.19
C ASN A 277 -8.55 8.23 -25.56
N ILE A 278 -8.71 8.68 -24.29
CA ILE A 278 -7.67 9.32 -23.52
C ILE A 278 -6.82 8.20 -22.90
N PRO A 279 -5.48 8.31 -22.89
CA PRO A 279 -4.62 7.36 -22.19
C PRO A 279 -5.02 7.18 -20.72
N ILE A 280 -5.13 5.92 -20.29
CA ILE A 280 -5.45 5.55 -18.91
C ILE A 280 -4.37 4.61 -18.39
N PHE A 281 -3.85 4.90 -17.19
CA PHE A 281 -2.94 4.03 -16.47
C PHE A 281 -3.49 3.75 -15.07
N GLY A 282 -3.51 2.49 -14.64
CA GLY A 282 -3.99 2.06 -13.32
C GLY A 282 -2.94 1.31 -12.52
N ILE A 283 -2.86 1.56 -11.21
CA ILE A 283 -1.95 0.87 -10.28
C ILE A 283 -2.77 0.24 -9.15
N CYS A 284 -2.49 -1.02 -8.83
CA CYS A 284 -3.02 -1.79 -7.71
C CYS A 284 -4.56 -1.78 -7.67
N LEU A 285 -5.21 -1.05 -6.78
CA LEU A 285 -6.68 -0.92 -6.80
C LEU A 285 -7.19 -0.35 -8.13
N GLY A 286 -6.47 0.61 -8.73
CA GLY A 286 -6.78 1.14 -10.05
C GLY A 286 -6.75 0.09 -11.16
N HIS A 287 -5.84 -0.88 -11.09
CA HIS A 287 -5.80 -2.04 -11.98
C HIS A 287 -7.05 -2.93 -11.79
N GLN A 288 -7.41 -3.23 -10.55
CA GLN A 288 -8.56 -4.08 -10.24
C GLN A 288 -9.87 -3.43 -10.69
N ILE A 289 -10.04 -2.13 -10.43
CA ILE A 289 -11.25 -1.39 -10.86
C ILE A 289 -11.30 -1.25 -12.39
N LEU A 290 -10.15 -1.07 -13.05
CA LEU A 290 -10.07 -1.07 -14.51
C LEU A 290 -10.52 -2.42 -15.09
N ALA A 291 -10.04 -3.54 -14.53
CA ALA A 291 -10.46 -4.89 -14.93
C ALA A 291 -11.97 -5.09 -14.76
N LEU A 292 -12.55 -4.63 -13.64
CA LEU A 292 -14.01 -4.65 -13.41
C LEU A 292 -14.76 -3.80 -14.43
N ALA A 293 -14.26 -2.60 -14.76
CA ALA A 293 -14.87 -1.72 -15.76
C ALA A 293 -14.84 -2.33 -17.17
N LEU A 294 -13.85 -3.16 -17.45
CA LEU A 294 -13.70 -3.89 -18.72
C LEU A 294 -14.50 -5.20 -18.76
N GLY A 295 -15.20 -5.58 -17.68
CA GLY A 295 -16.05 -6.77 -17.63
C GLY A 295 -15.45 -7.98 -16.93
N GLY A 296 -14.22 -7.87 -16.41
CA GLY A 296 -13.59 -8.88 -15.56
C GLY A 296 -14.20 -8.94 -14.18
N LYS A 297 -13.74 -9.90 -13.37
CA LYS A 297 -14.09 -10.06 -11.96
C LYS A 297 -12.84 -10.04 -11.08
N THR A 298 -13.02 -9.73 -9.81
CA THR A 298 -11.97 -9.81 -8.79
C THR A 298 -12.35 -10.78 -7.69
N LYS A 299 -11.35 -11.35 -7.02
CA LYS A 299 -11.55 -12.20 -5.84
C LYS A 299 -10.56 -11.83 -4.74
N LYS A 300 -10.93 -12.11 -3.47
CA LYS A 300 -10.00 -11.98 -2.34
C LYS A 300 -9.01 -13.14 -2.37
N MET A 301 -7.73 -12.81 -2.22
CA MET A 301 -6.66 -13.79 -2.07
C MET A 301 -6.61 -14.33 -0.64
N LYS A 302 -6.09 -15.55 -0.47
CA LYS A 302 -5.90 -16.14 0.86
C LYS A 302 -4.90 -15.35 1.68
N LEU A 303 -3.75 -14.98 1.10
CA LEU A 303 -2.66 -14.27 1.76
C LEU A 303 -2.54 -12.82 1.29
N GLY A 304 -2.71 -12.61 0.00
CA GLY A 304 -2.29 -11.40 -0.70
C GLY A 304 -0.77 -11.33 -0.89
N HIS A 305 -0.33 -10.39 -1.71
CA HIS A 305 1.09 -10.10 -1.94
C HIS A 305 1.48 -8.83 -1.20
N ARG A 306 2.49 -8.94 -0.31
CA ARG A 306 3.01 -7.78 0.46
C ARG A 306 4.50 -7.94 0.71
N GLY A 307 5.29 -7.16 -0.01
CA GLY A 307 6.74 -7.18 0.05
C GLY A 307 7.35 -6.44 -1.13
N ALA A 308 8.68 -6.31 -1.14
CA ALA A 308 9.42 -5.57 -2.15
C ALA A 308 10.35 -6.47 -2.99
N ASN A 309 10.09 -7.76 -3.02
CA ASN A 309 10.94 -8.78 -3.68
C ASN A 309 10.12 -9.81 -4.47
N HIS A 310 8.97 -9.42 -5.00
CA HIS A 310 8.10 -10.32 -5.75
C HIS A 310 8.48 -10.36 -7.22
N PRO A 311 8.88 -11.52 -7.77
CA PRO A 311 9.21 -11.67 -9.18
C PRO A 311 7.95 -11.72 -10.03
N VAL A 312 7.92 -10.90 -11.06
CA VAL A 312 6.83 -10.79 -12.04
C VAL A 312 7.38 -11.01 -13.44
N LYS A 313 6.78 -11.91 -14.19
CA LYS A 313 7.10 -12.12 -15.61
C LYS A 313 6.40 -11.09 -16.46
N ASN A 314 7.17 -10.26 -17.16
CA ASN A 314 6.68 -9.40 -18.21
C ASN A 314 6.55 -10.21 -19.51
N LEU A 315 5.31 -10.40 -19.98
CA LEU A 315 5.00 -11.20 -21.16
C LEU A 315 5.22 -10.46 -22.48
N ILE A 316 5.41 -9.14 -22.43
CA ILE A 316 5.66 -8.31 -23.62
C ILE A 316 7.15 -8.30 -23.95
N HIS A 317 8.00 -8.14 -22.95
CA HIS A 317 9.47 -8.05 -23.09
C HIS A 317 10.19 -9.35 -22.76
N ASP A 318 9.48 -10.37 -22.35
CA ASP A 318 9.98 -11.71 -21.97
C ASP A 318 11.06 -11.70 -20.88
N ASN A 319 11.05 -10.71 -19.99
CA ASN A 319 11.96 -10.57 -18.85
C ASN A 319 11.24 -10.74 -17.51
N VAL A 320 12.01 -10.85 -16.43
CA VAL A 320 11.52 -10.86 -15.05
C VAL A 320 11.84 -9.53 -14.41
N GLU A 321 10.85 -8.96 -13.74
CA GLU A 321 10.96 -7.73 -12.95
C GLU A 321 10.76 -8.07 -11.47
N ILE A 322 11.57 -7.49 -10.59
CA ILE A 322 11.35 -7.58 -9.16
C ILE A 322 10.49 -6.40 -8.73
N THR A 323 9.38 -6.68 -8.08
CA THR A 323 8.33 -5.70 -7.84
C THR A 323 8.00 -5.51 -6.38
N SER A 324 7.48 -4.33 -6.05
CA SER A 324 6.85 -4.02 -4.77
C SER A 324 5.36 -4.32 -4.84
N GLN A 325 4.84 -5.05 -3.87
CA GLN A 325 3.46 -5.54 -3.83
C GLN A 325 2.78 -5.15 -2.52
N ASN A 326 1.52 -4.75 -2.61
CA ASN A 326 0.65 -4.55 -1.45
C ASN A 326 -0.83 -4.68 -1.84
N HIS A 327 -1.30 -5.91 -2.03
CA HIS A 327 -2.71 -6.16 -2.34
C HIS A 327 -3.22 -7.47 -1.75
N GLY A 328 -4.52 -7.52 -1.44
CA GLY A 328 -5.23 -8.70 -0.93
C GLY A 328 -6.34 -9.19 -1.85
N PHE A 329 -6.47 -8.59 -3.02
CA PHE A 329 -7.42 -8.99 -4.07
C PHE A 329 -6.67 -9.13 -5.38
N GLU A 330 -7.18 -9.98 -6.28
CA GLU A 330 -6.63 -10.22 -7.61
C GLU A 330 -7.72 -10.22 -8.69
N VAL A 331 -7.31 -10.01 -9.92
CA VAL A 331 -8.17 -10.13 -11.11
C VAL A 331 -8.27 -11.59 -11.51
N VAL A 332 -9.50 -12.06 -11.74
CA VAL A 332 -9.76 -13.47 -12.13
C VAL A 332 -9.59 -13.61 -13.65
N LYS A 333 -8.54 -14.34 -14.06
CA LYS A 333 -8.09 -14.47 -15.47
C LYS A 333 -9.20 -14.93 -16.40
N GLU A 334 -9.95 -15.95 -15.99
CA GLU A 334 -10.97 -16.63 -16.79
C GLU A 334 -12.17 -15.72 -17.12
N THR A 335 -12.28 -14.60 -16.42
CA THR A 335 -13.35 -13.63 -16.60
C THR A 335 -13.01 -12.49 -17.54
N LEU A 336 -11.74 -12.37 -17.95
CA LEU A 336 -11.29 -11.28 -18.82
C LEU A 336 -11.81 -11.48 -20.26
N PRO A 337 -12.43 -10.43 -20.84
CA PRO A 337 -12.85 -10.46 -22.25
C PRO A 337 -11.66 -10.64 -23.23
N LYS A 338 -11.91 -11.20 -24.41
CA LYS A 338 -10.89 -11.50 -25.44
C LYS A 338 -10.11 -10.28 -25.97
N ASN A 339 -10.65 -9.08 -25.81
CA ASN A 339 -9.99 -7.83 -26.19
C ASN A 339 -9.05 -7.28 -25.12
N ILE A 340 -8.86 -8.01 -24.01
CA ILE A 340 -7.88 -7.68 -22.98
C ILE A 340 -6.68 -8.64 -23.11
N GLU A 341 -5.50 -8.06 -23.13
CA GLU A 341 -4.22 -8.76 -23.13
C GLU A 341 -3.65 -8.76 -21.71
N VAL A 342 -3.24 -9.93 -21.23
CA VAL A 342 -2.47 -10.06 -19.99
C VAL A 342 -1.02 -9.76 -20.31
N THR A 343 -0.45 -8.75 -19.63
CA THR A 343 0.90 -8.26 -19.90
C THR A 343 1.93 -8.73 -18.87
N HIS A 344 1.49 -9.00 -17.64
CA HIS A 344 2.36 -9.41 -16.55
C HIS A 344 1.71 -10.51 -15.70
N LYS A 345 2.53 -11.40 -15.15
CA LYS A 345 2.12 -12.50 -14.25
C LYS A 345 3.09 -12.67 -13.09
N SER A 346 2.56 -12.93 -11.90
CA SER A 346 3.33 -13.36 -10.75
C SER A 346 4.00 -14.71 -11.01
N LEU A 347 5.28 -14.83 -10.65
CA LEU A 347 5.99 -16.10 -10.69
C LEU A 347 5.75 -16.97 -9.43
N PHE A 348 5.08 -16.43 -8.41
CA PHE A 348 4.75 -17.20 -7.21
C PHE A 348 3.49 -18.04 -7.37
N ASP A 349 2.45 -17.50 -8.03
CA ASP A 349 1.12 -18.13 -8.08
C ASP A 349 0.39 -17.95 -9.42
N ASN A 350 1.05 -17.39 -10.43
CA ASN A 350 0.50 -17.07 -11.75
C ASN A 350 -0.69 -16.09 -11.74
N SER A 351 -0.91 -15.35 -10.65
CA SER A 351 -1.90 -14.28 -10.63
C SER A 351 -1.60 -13.22 -11.69
N ILE A 352 -2.66 -12.51 -12.14
CA ILE A 352 -2.51 -11.45 -13.12
C ILE A 352 -1.91 -10.21 -12.45
N GLU A 353 -0.77 -9.78 -12.99
CA GLU A 353 -0.04 -8.61 -12.50
C GLU A 353 -0.09 -7.42 -13.48
N GLY A 354 -0.68 -7.58 -14.66
CA GLY A 354 -0.86 -6.50 -15.59
C GLY A 354 -1.80 -6.85 -16.74
N ILE A 355 -2.56 -5.85 -17.20
CA ILE A 355 -3.46 -5.95 -18.35
C ILE A 355 -3.39 -4.72 -19.25
N LYS A 356 -3.73 -4.93 -20.51
CA LYS A 356 -3.82 -3.89 -21.54
C LYS A 356 -5.06 -4.11 -22.40
N LEU A 357 -5.78 -3.03 -22.71
CA LEU A 357 -6.88 -3.08 -23.66
C LEU A 357 -6.34 -2.97 -25.08
N LYS A 358 -6.63 -3.97 -25.94
CA LYS A 358 -6.21 -3.97 -27.34
C LYS A 358 -6.76 -2.73 -28.06
N ASN A 359 -5.94 -2.13 -28.92
CA ASN A 359 -6.29 -0.98 -29.76
C ASN A 359 -6.66 0.32 -29.01
N LYS A 360 -6.42 0.40 -27.70
CA LYS A 360 -6.58 1.63 -26.92
C LYS A 360 -5.37 1.86 -26.01
N PRO A 361 -5.02 3.12 -25.72
CA PRO A 361 -3.91 3.45 -24.83
C PRO A 361 -4.31 3.31 -23.35
N VAL A 362 -4.79 2.12 -22.97
CA VAL A 362 -5.33 1.81 -21.65
C VAL A 362 -4.62 0.58 -21.12
N PHE A 363 -3.90 0.70 -20.00
CA PHE A 363 -3.19 -0.40 -19.36
C PHE A 363 -3.12 -0.21 -17.85
N SER A 364 -2.76 -1.27 -17.14
CA SER A 364 -2.61 -1.22 -15.68
C SER A 364 -1.75 -2.36 -15.17
N VAL A 365 -1.18 -2.16 -13.97
CA VAL A 365 -0.41 -3.17 -13.24
C VAL A 365 -0.90 -3.31 -11.81
N GLN A 366 -0.82 -4.54 -11.27
CA GLN A 366 -1.25 -4.86 -9.92
C GLN A 366 -0.24 -4.41 -8.86
N TYR A 367 1.04 -4.47 -9.19
CA TYR A 367 2.16 -4.07 -8.35
C TYR A 367 2.40 -2.55 -8.38
N HIS A 368 3.36 -2.09 -7.59
CA HIS A 368 3.71 -0.69 -7.39
C HIS A 368 5.00 -0.29 -8.14
N PRO A 369 4.91 0.19 -9.40
CA PRO A 369 6.08 0.58 -10.19
C PRO A 369 6.77 1.84 -9.64
N GLU A 370 6.09 2.61 -8.79
CA GLU A 370 6.66 3.75 -8.07
C GLU A 370 7.59 3.32 -6.94
N SER A 371 7.61 2.02 -6.58
CA SER A 371 8.38 1.48 -5.45
C SER A 371 8.05 2.20 -4.13
N ASN A 372 9.05 2.50 -3.35
CA ASN A 372 8.97 3.25 -2.10
C ASN A 372 8.11 2.56 -1.02
N PRO A 373 8.68 1.47 -0.42
CA PRO A 373 9.99 0.89 -0.72
C PRO A 373 9.98 -0.06 -1.91
N GLY A 374 11.16 -0.35 -2.46
CA GLY A 374 11.35 -1.45 -3.39
C GLY A 374 12.22 -1.15 -4.60
N PRO A 375 12.39 -2.16 -5.48
CA PRO A 375 13.14 -2.07 -6.74
C PRO A 375 12.48 -1.12 -7.73
N GLN A 376 13.28 -0.61 -8.67
CA GLN A 376 12.83 0.37 -9.67
C GLN A 376 12.72 -0.23 -11.08
N ASP A 377 12.68 -1.55 -11.22
CA ASP A 377 12.66 -2.28 -12.48
C ASP A 377 11.50 -1.83 -13.40
N SER A 378 10.39 -1.47 -12.80
CA SER A 378 9.12 -1.17 -13.49
C SER A 378 8.83 0.32 -13.68
N VAL A 379 9.75 1.22 -13.34
CA VAL A 379 9.56 2.68 -13.49
C VAL A 379 9.30 3.08 -14.95
N TYR A 380 9.75 2.29 -15.92
CA TYR A 380 9.49 2.50 -17.36
C TYR A 380 7.98 2.60 -17.69
N LEU A 381 7.08 2.03 -16.89
CA LEU A 381 5.62 2.12 -17.11
C LEU A 381 5.11 3.56 -17.04
N PHE A 382 5.70 4.40 -16.20
CA PHE A 382 5.39 5.85 -16.22
C PHE A 382 5.80 6.46 -17.55
N LYS A 383 6.97 6.10 -18.09
CA LYS A 383 7.45 6.57 -19.41
C LYS A 383 6.54 6.07 -20.54
N GLU A 384 6.03 4.84 -20.44
CA GLU A 384 5.05 4.29 -21.39
C GLU A 384 3.76 5.11 -21.38
N PHE A 385 3.23 5.45 -20.21
CA PHE A 385 2.04 6.29 -20.10
C PHE A 385 2.26 7.69 -20.72
N ILE A 386 3.42 8.31 -20.46
CA ILE A 386 3.80 9.59 -21.10
C ILE A 386 3.86 9.46 -22.64
N ASN A 387 4.44 8.38 -23.15
CA ASN A 387 4.51 8.13 -24.59
C ASN A 387 3.11 7.94 -25.21
N ASN A 388 2.21 7.29 -24.50
CA ASN A 388 0.81 7.17 -24.93
C ASN A 388 0.12 8.55 -25.01
N MET A 389 0.38 9.44 -24.03
CA MET A 389 -0.12 10.84 -24.10
C MET A 389 0.46 11.62 -25.27
N LYS A 390 1.79 11.46 -25.56
CA LYS A 390 2.43 12.10 -26.73
C LYS A 390 1.80 11.65 -28.04
N LYS A 391 1.61 10.34 -28.22
CA LYS A 391 0.97 9.77 -29.43
C LYS A 391 -0.47 10.27 -29.61
N ASN A 392 -1.23 10.30 -28.50
CA ASN A 392 -2.63 10.78 -28.53
C ASN A 392 -2.73 12.28 -28.86
N ALA A 393 -1.82 13.09 -28.36
CA ALA A 393 -1.78 14.53 -28.66
C ALA A 393 -1.45 14.81 -30.12
N LYS A 394 -0.57 14.02 -30.76
CA LYS A 394 -0.28 14.13 -32.20
C LYS A 394 -1.48 13.79 -33.05
N LYS A 395 -2.21 12.69 -32.75
CA LYS A 395 -3.44 12.28 -33.47
C LYS A 395 -4.56 13.29 -33.43
N LYS A 396 -4.60 14.16 -32.42
CA LYS A 396 -5.63 15.23 -32.32
C LYS A 396 -5.26 16.49 -33.10
N ARG A 397 -4.03 16.61 -33.60
CA ARG A 397 -3.53 17.74 -34.39
C ARG A 397 -3.50 17.44 -35.87
N SER A 398 -3.47 16.15 -36.25
CA SER A 398 -3.68 15.66 -37.60
C SER A 398 -5.17 15.41 -37.84
#